data_a3d702e97de87c8aabaa474e34e1891c
#
_entry.id   a3d702e97de87c8aabaa474e34e1891c
#
_cell.length_a   1.000
_cell.length_b   1.000
_cell.length_c   1.000
_cell.angle_alpha   90.00
_cell.angle_beta   90.00
_cell.angle_gamma   90.00
#
_symmetry.space_group_name_H-M   'P 1'
#
loop_
_entity.id
_entity.type
_entity.pdbx_description
1 polymer ?
#
loop_
_entity_poly.entity_id
_entity_poly.type
_entity_poly.pdbx_seq_one_letter_code
_entity_poly.pdbx_strand_id
1 'polypeptide(L)'
;MKKHSILLATALSCLMSVGTFAQETKKDTVSYWKKATSMGATFNQASFNDSWAATQGSKGSVGLNLFYNTKGEYNKDKVNWVNDLQLQYGLLDNGSGMRKTIDRIFFDSKIGHKISKTWLVYGNVNVQSQFTKGYNYGAGAKDVNGNATDLLVSNLFAPGYITESVGLEWKPNTVFNMTFAPGAVRQTIVADKTINYDANGLAYGVDVKNGKSLRNEVAILQIVANYNKDIAKNVNLKLRYQLFANYQDLAAMDSRLDAKFTAKINKYLSTTFDFIAIYDQDQIARLQTAQNLGVGLLYSF
;
A
#
# COMPACT_ATOMS: atom_id res chain seq x y z
N MET A 1 -30.79 -12.84 13.39
CA MET A 1 -29.50 -12.99 14.09
C MET A 1 -28.76 -14.33 13.88
N LYS A 2 -29.32 -15.37 13.27
CA LYS A 2 -28.63 -16.68 13.12
C LYS A 2 -27.83 -16.89 11.81
N LYS A 3 -27.96 -16.04 10.80
CA LYS A 3 -27.28 -16.20 9.49
C LYS A 3 -25.87 -15.61 9.41
N HIS A 4 -25.50 -14.68 10.26
CA HIS A 4 -24.18 -14.04 10.22
C HIS A 4 -23.09 -14.79 11.00
N SER A 5 -23.48 -15.62 11.98
CA SER A 5 -22.53 -16.41 12.78
C SER A 5 -21.90 -17.59 12.01
N ILE A 6 -22.57 -18.08 10.97
CA ILE A 6 -22.09 -19.22 10.17
C ILE A 6 -21.03 -18.78 9.15
N LEU A 7 -21.14 -17.55 8.62
CA LEU A 7 -20.16 -17.01 7.67
C LEU A 7 -18.79 -16.70 8.32
N LEU A 8 -18.78 -16.30 9.58
CA LEU A 8 -17.55 -16.03 10.31
C LEU A 8 -16.77 -17.31 10.66
N ALA A 9 -17.50 -18.39 10.98
CA ALA A 9 -16.91 -19.69 11.29
C ALA A 9 -16.30 -20.38 10.05
N THR A 10 -16.91 -20.20 8.86
CA THR A 10 -16.40 -20.75 7.60
C THR A 10 -15.17 -19.99 7.08
N ALA A 11 -15.07 -18.68 7.31
CA ALA A 11 -13.88 -17.91 6.95
C ALA A 11 -12.67 -18.27 7.82
N LEU A 12 -12.88 -18.60 9.09
CA LEU A 12 -11.82 -18.98 10.02
C LEU A 12 -11.30 -20.40 9.77
N SER A 13 -12.15 -21.32 9.29
CA SER A 13 -11.76 -22.69 8.95
C SER A 13 -10.94 -22.79 7.65
N CYS A 14 -11.14 -21.92 6.69
CA CYS A 14 -10.33 -21.88 5.45
C CYS A 14 -8.88 -21.38 5.68
N LEU A 15 -8.63 -20.60 6.73
CA LEU A 15 -7.29 -20.12 7.07
C LEU A 15 -6.41 -21.20 7.74
N MET A 16 -6.99 -22.28 8.24
CA MET A 16 -6.21 -23.33 8.93
C MET A 16 -5.77 -24.50 8.03
N SER A 17 -6.23 -24.57 6.79
CA SER A 17 -5.94 -25.69 5.87
C SER A 17 -4.73 -25.50 4.95
N VAL A 18 -3.95 -24.42 5.08
CA VAL A 18 -2.79 -24.13 4.24
C VAL A 18 -1.46 -24.69 4.82
N GLY A 19 -1.53 -25.52 5.85
CA GLY A 19 -0.36 -25.92 6.67
C GLY A 19 0.33 -27.24 6.33
N THR A 20 0.01 -27.92 5.23
CA THR A 20 0.69 -29.18 4.89
C THR A 20 1.20 -29.21 3.46
N PHE A 21 2.26 -28.45 3.19
CA PHE A 21 3.13 -28.75 2.06
C PHE A 21 4.43 -29.39 2.54
N ALA A 22 4.70 -30.55 1.97
CA ALA A 22 5.73 -31.50 2.28
C ALA A 22 7.11 -30.87 2.54
N GLN A 23 7.75 -31.35 3.59
CA GLN A 23 9.16 -31.19 3.87
C GLN A 23 9.95 -32.02 2.86
N GLU A 24 10.30 -31.42 1.72
CA GLU A 24 11.32 -32.00 0.84
C GLU A 24 12.69 -31.92 1.54
N THR A 25 13.38 -33.06 1.58
CA THR A 25 14.76 -33.18 2.07
C THR A 25 15.65 -32.19 1.33
N LYS A 26 16.10 -31.14 2.01
CA LYS A 26 17.05 -30.16 1.50
C LYS A 26 18.36 -30.87 1.12
N LYS A 27 18.68 -30.97 -0.17
CA LYS A 27 20.06 -31.01 -0.62
C LYS A 27 20.71 -29.69 -0.19
N ASP A 28 21.90 -29.74 0.42
CA ASP A 28 22.71 -28.56 0.77
C ASP A 28 23.21 -27.84 -0.50
N THR A 29 22.30 -27.13 -1.15
CA THR A 29 22.64 -26.18 -2.21
C THR A 29 22.67 -24.79 -1.60
N VAL A 30 23.80 -24.09 -1.72
CA VAL A 30 23.95 -22.71 -1.27
C VAL A 30 22.85 -21.86 -1.92
N SER A 31 21.84 -21.48 -1.16
CA SER A 31 20.78 -20.60 -1.66
C SER A 31 21.23 -19.15 -1.57
N TYR A 32 21.33 -18.48 -2.70
CA TYR A 32 21.60 -17.05 -2.80
C TYR A 32 20.36 -16.20 -2.55
N TRP A 33 19.20 -16.83 -2.37
CA TRP A 33 17.93 -16.18 -2.08
C TRP A 33 17.64 -16.15 -0.58
N LYS A 34 17.29 -14.97 -0.08
CA LYS A 34 16.64 -14.79 1.21
C LYS A 34 15.20 -14.40 0.97
N LYS A 35 14.26 -15.08 1.62
CA LYS A 35 12.83 -14.83 1.50
C LYS A 35 12.29 -14.47 2.88
N ALA A 36 11.36 -13.54 2.91
CA ALA A 36 10.62 -13.16 4.11
C ALA A 36 9.17 -12.90 3.72
N THR A 37 8.26 -13.61 4.33
CA THR A 37 6.83 -13.46 4.08
C THR A 37 6.12 -13.16 5.39
N SER A 38 5.17 -12.24 5.36
CA SER A 38 4.27 -11.96 6.47
C SER A 38 2.87 -11.74 5.95
N MET A 39 1.88 -12.25 6.68
CA MET A 39 0.48 -12.01 6.43
C MET A 39 -0.25 -11.83 7.74
N GLY A 40 -1.37 -11.14 7.69
CA GLY A 40 -2.15 -10.94 8.89
C GLY A 40 -3.51 -10.32 8.62
N ALA A 41 -4.29 -10.30 9.68
CA ALA A 41 -5.59 -9.68 9.74
C ALA A 41 -5.70 -8.82 10.99
N THR A 42 -6.19 -7.60 10.84
CA THR A 42 -6.48 -6.69 11.95
C THR A 42 -7.98 -6.45 12.00
N PHE A 43 -8.55 -6.62 13.19
CA PHE A 43 -9.97 -6.39 13.45
C PHE A 43 -10.12 -5.21 14.39
N ASN A 44 -11.02 -4.29 14.05
CA ASN A 44 -11.38 -3.12 14.85
C ASN A 44 -12.88 -3.14 15.10
N GLN A 45 -13.31 -2.90 16.32
CA GLN A 45 -14.72 -2.83 16.68
C GLN A 45 -14.95 -1.70 17.69
N ALA A 46 -15.99 -0.90 17.46
CA ALA A 46 -16.61 -0.03 18.43
C ALA A 46 -18.09 -0.39 18.57
N SER A 47 -18.61 -0.48 19.78
CA SER A 47 -20.00 -0.83 20.06
C SER A 47 -20.56 0.11 21.12
N PHE A 48 -21.75 0.63 20.86
CA PHE A 48 -22.45 1.55 21.75
C PHE A 48 -23.89 1.07 21.91
N ASN A 49 -24.47 1.25 23.09
CA ASN A 49 -25.88 1.00 23.30
C ASN A 49 -26.75 2.17 22.78
N ASP A 50 -28.06 1.93 22.68
CA ASP A 50 -28.99 2.93 22.12
C ASP A 50 -29.00 4.24 22.91
N SER A 51 -28.86 4.18 24.23
CA SER A 51 -28.81 5.36 25.10
C SER A 51 -27.59 6.23 24.82
N TRP A 52 -26.40 5.60 24.63
CA TRP A 52 -25.19 6.32 24.24
C TRP A 52 -25.32 6.91 22.84
N ALA A 53 -25.81 6.12 21.89
CA ALA A 53 -26.01 6.58 20.51
C ALA A 53 -26.96 7.79 20.43
N ALA A 54 -28.06 7.79 21.21
CA ALA A 54 -29.01 8.88 21.27
C ALA A 54 -28.44 10.18 21.86
N THR A 55 -27.53 10.08 22.84
CA THR A 55 -26.97 11.27 23.53
C THR A 55 -25.67 11.78 22.91
N GLN A 56 -24.82 10.90 22.37
CA GLN A 56 -23.51 11.25 21.83
C GLN A 56 -23.44 11.21 20.30
N GLY A 57 -24.52 10.81 19.61
CA GLY A 57 -24.57 10.72 18.15
C GLY A 57 -23.65 9.69 17.51
N SER A 58 -23.07 8.78 18.31
CA SER A 58 -22.08 7.81 17.84
C SER A 58 -22.75 6.51 17.44
N LYS A 59 -22.33 5.96 16.27
CA LYS A 59 -22.74 4.62 15.80
C LYS A 59 -21.60 3.65 16.01
N GLY A 60 -21.93 2.38 16.28
CA GLY A 60 -20.95 1.31 16.32
C GLY A 60 -20.23 1.15 14.97
N SER A 61 -19.03 0.60 15.00
CA SER A 61 -18.28 0.31 13.77
C SER A 61 -17.58 -1.04 13.87
N VAL A 62 -17.42 -1.69 12.72
CA VAL A 62 -16.66 -2.93 12.57
C VAL A 62 -15.76 -2.80 11.37
N GLY A 63 -14.46 -3.04 11.55
CA GLY A 63 -13.48 -2.98 10.48
C GLY A 63 -12.60 -4.22 10.43
N LEU A 64 -12.22 -4.60 9.23
CA LEU A 64 -11.28 -5.69 8.95
C LEU A 64 -10.25 -5.21 7.95
N ASN A 65 -8.96 -5.36 8.29
CA ASN A 65 -7.86 -5.13 7.35
C ASN A 65 -7.07 -6.42 7.18
N LEU A 66 -6.81 -6.80 5.94
CA LEU A 66 -5.99 -7.93 5.54
C LEU A 66 -4.70 -7.42 4.88
N PHE A 67 -3.59 -8.09 5.13
CA PHE A 67 -2.35 -7.81 4.41
C PHE A 67 -1.57 -9.08 4.10
N TYR A 68 -0.83 -9.03 3.00
CA TYR A 68 0.14 -10.02 2.60
C TYR A 68 1.37 -9.31 2.05
N ASN A 69 2.55 -9.56 2.64
CA ASN A 69 3.81 -8.98 2.20
C ASN A 69 4.81 -10.11 1.99
N THR A 70 5.49 -10.11 0.86
CA THR A 70 6.58 -11.04 0.60
C THR A 70 7.75 -10.33 -0.07
N LYS A 71 8.94 -10.59 0.41
CA LYS A 71 10.19 -10.04 -0.11
C LYS A 71 11.14 -11.16 -0.43
N GLY A 72 11.68 -11.17 -1.65
CA GLY A 72 12.76 -12.03 -2.09
C GLY A 72 14.01 -11.22 -2.39
N GLU A 73 15.13 -11.56 -1.79
CA GLU A 73 16.42 -10.92 -2.03
C GLU A 73 17.44 -11.95 -2.50
N TYR A 74 17.91 -11.79 -3.72
CA TYR A 74 19.01 -12.55 -4.30
C TYR A 74 20.31 -11.77 -4.14
N ASN A 75 21.33 -12.43 -3.59
CA ASN A 75 22.66 -11.87 -3.44
C ASN A 75 23.69 -12.90 -3.89
N LYS A 76 24.35 -12.63 -5.01
CA LYS A 76 25.49 -13.40 -5.47
C LYS A 76 26.53 -12.47 -6.04
N ASP A 77 27.77 -12.59 -5.56
CA ASP A 77 28.91 -11.77 -5.98
C ASP A 77 28.59 -10.26 -5.93
N LYS A 78 28.58 -9.60 -7.06
CA LYS A 78 28.26 -8.18 -7.19
C LYS A 78 26.78 -7.90 -7.51
N VAL A 79 25.97 -8.95 -7.74
CA VAL A 79 24.56 -8.80 -8.11
C VAL A 79 23.68 -8.85 -6.86
N ASN A 80 22.80 -7.89 -6.75
CA ASN A 80 21.71 -7.85 -5.77
C ASN A 80 20.39 -7.66 -6.52
N TRP A 81 19.42 -8.56 -6.33
CA TRP A 81 18.08 -8.44 -6.93
C TRP A 81 17.04 -8.59 -5.83
N VAL A 82 16.21 -7.57 -5.67
CA VAL A 82 15.17 -7.49 -4.64
C VAL A 82 13.82 -7.39 -5.30
N ASN A 83 12.90 -8.26 -4.90
CA ASN A 83 11.49 -8.20 -5.27
C ASN A 83 10.68 -8.03 -4.00
N ASP A 84 9.78 -7.05 -3.96
CA ASP A 84 8.90 -6.75 -2.81
C ASP A 84 7.46 -6.65 -3.30
N LEU A 85 6.59 -7.55 -2.84
CA LEU A 85 5.16 -7.53 -3.11
C LEU A 85 4.41 -7.24 -1.82
N GLN A 86 3.55 -6.24 -1.84
CA GLN A 86 2.69 -5.86 -0.72
C GLN A 86 1.26 -5.74 -1.21
N LEU A 87 0.36 -6.48 -0.56
CA LEU A 87 -1.05 -6.49 -0.84
C LEU A 87 -1.79 -6.09 0.44
N GLN A 88 -2.73 -5.16 0.36
CA GLN A 88 -3.54 -4.72 1.49
C GLN A 88 -4.98 -4.50 1.04
N TYR A 89 -5.93 -4.92 1.89
CA TYR A 89 -7.34 -4.70 1.66
C TYR A 89 -8.07 -4.50 2.98
N GLY A 90 -8.81 -3.40 3.11
CA GLY A 90 -9.53 -3.07 4.32
C GLY A 90 -10.96 -2.62 4.05
N LEU A 91 -11.83 -3.02 4.94
CA LEU A 91 -13.24 -2.70 4.96
C LEU A 91 -13.64 -2.18 6.32
N LEU A 92 -14.59 -1.25 6.35
CA LEU A 92 -15.21 -0.69 7.55
C LEU A 92 -16.70 -0.53 7.33
N ASP A 93 -17.51 -0.97 8.28
CA ASP A 93 -18.92 -0.60 8.42
C ASP A 93 -19.07 0.25 9.67
N ASN A 94 -19.60 1.44 9.52
CA ASN A 94 -19.92 2.38 10.60
C ASN A 94 -21.44 2.59 10.77
N GLY A 95 -22.23 1.61 10.36
CA GLY A 95 -23.71 1.67 10.36
C GLY A 95 -24.31 2.38 9.14
N SER A 96 -23.46 2.75 8.16
CA SER A 96 -23.88 3.32 6.87
C SER A 96 -23.57 2.41 5.70
N GLY A 97 -23.28 1.12 5.98
CA GLY A 97 -22.87 0.10 5.01
C GLY A 97 -21.35 -0.07 4.95
N MET A 98 -20.96 -1.18 4.34
CA MET A 98 -19.58 -1.59 4.20
C MET A 98 -18.83 -0.65 3.22
N ARG A 99 -17.74 -0.05 3.65
CA ARG A 99 -16.92 0.86 2.87
C ARG A 99 -15.47 0.40 2.83
N LYS A 100 -14.84 0.57 1.70
CA LYS A 100 -13.41 0.31 1.53
C LYS A 100 -12.59 1.40 2.23
N THR A 101 -11.62 1.02 3.05
CA THR A 101 -10.74 1.93 3.79
C THR A 101 -9.31 1.91 3.27
N ILE A 102 -8.82 0.75 2.85
CA ILE A 102 -7.50 0.58 2.24
C ILE A 102 -7.61 -0.44 1.11
N ASP A 103 -6.88 -0.20 0.04
CA ASP A 103 -6.84 -1.08 -1.11
C ASP A 103 -5.54 -0.81 -1.85
N ARG A 104 -4.59 -1.73 -1.79
CA ARG A 104 -3.26 -1.51 -2.32
C ARG A 104 -2.68 -2.79 -2.93
N ILE A 105 -2.22 -2.65 -4.15
CA ILE A 105 -1.29 -3.53 -4.81
C ILE A 105 0.01 -2.74 -4.97
N PHE A 106 1.11 -3.27 -4.45
CA PHE A 106 2.44 -2.68 -4.59
C PHE A 106 3.41 -3.79 -4.97
N PHE A 107 4.10 -3.63 -6.08
CA PHE A 107 5.18 -4.51 -6.50
C PHE A 107 6.40 -3.69 -6.88
N ASP A 108 7.55 -4.04 -6.33
CA ASP A 108 8.83 -3.38 -6.57
C ASP A 108 9.89 -4.42 -6.93
N SER A 109 10.50 -4.30 -8.08
CA SER A 109 11.58 -5.17 -8.53
C SER A 109 12.81 -4.34 -8.87
N LYS A 110 13.87 -4.51 -8.09
CA LYS A 110 15.11 -3.74 -8.21
C LYS A 110 16.30 -4.68 -8.38
N ILE A 111 17.00 -4.56 -9.49
CA ILE A 111 18.27 -5.24 -9.72
C ILE A 111 19.42 -4.25 -9.63
N GLY A 112 20.46 -4.59 -8.88
CA GLY A 112 21.62 -3.74 -8.64
C GLY A 112 22.94 -4.45 -8.86
N HIS A 113 23.94 -3.67 -9.26
CA HIS A 113 25.34 -4.10 -9.35
C HIS A 113 26.18 -3.32 -8.33
N LYS A 114 26.85 -4.03 -7.42
CA LYS A 114 27.71 -3.42 -6.39
C LYS A 114 28.96 -2.83 -7.02
N ILE A 115 29.13 -1.53 -6.90
CA ILE A 115 30.34 -0.80 -7.33
C ILE A 115 31.29 -0.55 -6.16
N SER A 116 30.80 -0.58 -4.92
CA SER A 116 31.59 -0.55 -3.69
C SER A 116 30.89 -1.33 -2.56
N LYS A 117 31.43 -1.26 -1.34
CA LYS A 117 30.82 -1.88 -0.15
C LYS A 117 29.43 -1.31 0.20
N THR A 118 29.18 -0.05 -0.15
CA THR A 118 27.98 0.70 0.24
C THR A 118 27.19 1.26 -0.94
N TRP A 119 27.72 1.17 -2.17
CA TRP A 119 27.10 1.75 -3.35
C TRP A 119 26.79 0.69 -4.41
N LEU A 120 25.60 0.81 -5.00
CA LEU A 120 25.15 0.01 -6.14
C LEU A 120 24.68 0.94 -7.25
N VAL A 121 24.90 0.55 -8.51
CA VAL A 121 24.10 1.03 -9.66
C VAL A 121 22.90 0.11 -9.76
N TYR A 122 21.70 0.65 -9.98
CA TYR A 122 20.49 -0.17 -10.05
C TYR A 122 19.56 0.23 -11.19
N GLY A 123 18.73 -0.75 -11.62
CA GLY A 123 17.50 -0.53 -12.36
C GLY A 123 16.32 -1.04 -11.55
N ASN A 124 15.19 -0.35 -11.62
CA ASN A 124 13.98 -0.67 -10.86
C ASN A 124 12.73 -0.52 -11.71
N VAL A 125 11.75 -1.40 -11.46
CA VAL A 125 10.37 -1.27 -11.92
C VAL A 125 9.47 -1.37 -10.71
N ASN A 126 8.62 -0.36 -10.52
CA ASN A 126 7.63 -0.30 -9.46
C ASN A 126 6.23 -0.22 -10.07
N VAL A 127 5.32 -1.06 -9.58
CA VAL A 127 3.91 -1.08 -10.00
C VAL A 127 3.03 -0.85 -8.78
N GLN A 128 2.11 0.10 -8.87
CA GLN A 128 1.13 0.37 -7.84
C GLN A 128 -0.27 0.44 -8.43
N SER A 129 -1.25 -0.14 -7.73
CA SER A 129 -2.67 -0.09 -8.09
C SER A 129 -3.54 -0.49 -6.90
N GLN A 130 -4.80 -0.70 -7.14
CA GLN A 130 -5.79 -1.24 -6.22
C GLN A 130 -6.56 -2.40 -6.85
N PHE A 131 -7.28 -3.19 -6.02
CA PHE A 131 -8.02 -4.37 -6.48
C PHE A 131 -9.43 -4.04 -6.99
N THR A 132 -10.12 -3.09 -6.31
CA THR A 132 -11.56 -2.92 -6.46
C THR A 132 -11.95 -1.45 -6.59
N LYS A 133 -13.21 -1.22 -6.95
CA LYS A 133 -13.80 0.10 -7.02
C LYS A 133 -13.74 0.81 -5.67
N GLY A 134 -13.37 2.06 -5.68
CA GLY A 134 -13.43 2.98 -4.54
C GLY A 134 -14.31 4.17 -4.86
N TYR A 135 -15.03 4.64 -3.85
CA TYR A 135 -16.03 5.68 -4.02
C TYR A 135 -15.80 6.84 -3.05
N ASN A 136 -16.09 8.04 -3.53
CA ASN A 136 -16.35 9.17 -2.67
C ASN A 136 -17.86 9.16 -2.36
N TYR A 137 -18.18 8.69 -1.16
CA TYR A 137 -19.55 8.40 -0.75
C TYR A 137 -20.37 9.68 -0.53
N GLY A 138 -21.54 9.74 -1.17
CA GLY A 138 -22.46 10.86 -1.06
C GLY A 138 -21.99 12.14 -1.76
N ALA A 139 -20.97 12.09 -2.59
CA ALA A 139 -20.42 13.25 -3.30
C ALA A 139 -20.98 13.43 -4.72
N GLY A 140 -21.78 12.49 -5.20
CA GLY A 140 -22.37 12.54 -6.53
C GLY A 140 -23.67 13.35 -6.58
N ALA A 141 -24.22 13.50 -7.77
CA ALA A 141 -25.50 14.15 -7.98
C ALA A 141 -26.62 13.41 -7.24
N LYS A 142 -27.70 14.13 -6.92
CA LYS A 142 -28.87 13.51 -6.30
C LYS A 142 -29.59 12.61 -7.30
N ASP A 143 -30.01 11.45 -6.84
CA ASP A 143 -30.87 10.52 -7.58
C ASP A 143 -32.32 11.04 -7.66
N VAL A 144 -33.18 10.30 -8.34
CA VAL A 144 -34.62 10.64 -8.52
C VAL A 144 -35.39 10.74 -7.18
N ASN A 145 -34.87 10.18 -6.11
CA ASN A 145 -35.44 10.22 -4.76
C ASN A 145 -34.79 11.33 -3.90
N GLY A 146 -33.88 12.11 -4.45
CA GLY A 146 -33.19 13.19 -3.75
C GLY A 146 -31.97 12.74 -2.91
N ASN A 147 -31.56 11.45 -2.96
CA ASN A 147 -30.40 10.96 -2.24
C ASN A 147 -29.12 11.27 -3.02
N ALA A 148 -28.08 11.68 -2.31
CA ALA A 148 -26.77 11.87 -2.92
C ALA A 148 -26.19 10.51 -3.36
N THR A 149 -25.70 10.44 -4.60
CA THR A 149 -25.06 9.25 -5.15
C THR A 149 -23.56 9.19 -4.82
N ASP A 150 -22.93 8.05 -5.03
CA ASP A 150 -21.51 7.86 -4.83
C ASP A 150 -20.74 8.12 -6.12
N LEU A 151 -19.62 8.85 -6.03
CA LEU A 151 -18.72 9.06 -7.17
C LEU A 151 -17.64 7.98 -7.20
N LEU A 152 -17.53 7.28 -8.32
CA LEU A 152 -16.43 6.34 -8.55
C LEU A 152 -15.12 7.11 -8.68
N VAL A 153 -14.19 6.90 -7.75
CA VAL A 153 -12.89 7.58 -7.74
C VAL A 153 -11.72 6.66 -8.02
N SER A 154 -11.87 5.34 -7.83
CA SER A 154 -10.78 4.40 -8.12
C SER A 154 -11.29 3.02 -8.54
N ASN A 155 -10.48 2.29 -9.33
CA ASN A 155 -10.71 0.90 -9.74
C ASN A 155 -9.36 0.26 -10.09
N LEU A 156 -9.31 -1.04 -10.42
CA LEU A 156 -8.10 -1.73 -10.87
C LEU A 156 -7.45 -0.96 -12.04
N PHE A 157 -6.18 -0.59 -11.89
CA PHE A 157 -5.43 0.30 -12.79
C PHE A 157 -6.17 1.62 -13.13
N ALA A 158 -6.90 2.16 -12.15
CA ALA A 158 -7.55 3.46 -12.26
C ALA A 158 -7.59 4.16 -10.86
N PRO A 159 -6.43 4.77 -10.41
CA PRO A 159 -5.15 4.83 -11.11
C PRO A 159 -4.30 3.56 -10.99
N GLY A 160 -3.51 3.29 -12.02
CA GLY A 160 -2.34 2.44 -11.96
C GLY A 160 -1.09 3.28 -12.19
N TYR A 161 -0.02 3.01 -11.45
CA TYR A 161 1.28 3.67 -11.63
C TYR A 161 2.33 2.64 -11.95
N ILE A 162 3.05 2.83 -13.05
CA ILE A 162 4.26 2.08 -13.37
C ILE A 162 5.40 3.09 -13.38
N THR A 163 6.41 2.85 -12.55
CA THR A 163 7.59 3.70 -12.47
C THR A 163 8.82 2.88 -12.78
N GLU A 164 9.55 3.30 -13.78
CA GLU A 164 10.84 2.73 -14.17
C GLU A 164 11.93 3.71 -13.81
N SER A 165 13.02 3.25 -13.19
CA SER A 165 14.11 4.13 -12.81
C SER A 165 15.46 3.44 -12.88
N VAL A 166 16.48 4.22 -13.18
CA VAL A 166 17.89 3.82 -13.11
C VAL A 166 18.65 4.84 -12.27
N GLY A 167 19.60 4.38 -11.45
CA GLY A 167 20.30 5.30 -10.58
C GLY A 167 21.32 4.63 -9.67
N LEU A 168 21.63 5.32 -8.59
CA LEU A 168 22.54 4.88 -7.55
C LEU A 168 21.79 4.56 -6.27
N GLU A 169 22.16 3.48 -5.61
CA GLU A 169 21.70 3.15 -4.26
C GLU A 169 22.87 3.26 -3.29
N TRP A 170 22.67 4.01 -2.22
CA TRP A 170 23.54 4.06 -1.06
C TRP A 170 22.94 3.21 0.06
N LYS A 171 23.65 2.14 0.44
CA LYS A 171 23.26 1.19 1.48
C LYS A 171 24.39 1.02 2.49
N PRO A 172 24.56 1.98 3.42
CA PRO A 172 25.66 1.95 4.39
C PRO A 172 25.58 0.78 5.37
N ASN A 173 24.37 0.27 5.63
CA ASN A 173 24.13 -0.82 6.57
C ASN A 173 22.82 -1.58 6.21
N THR A 174 22.40 -2.51 7.05
CA THR A 174 21.18 -3.32 6.86
C THR A 174 19.89 -2.60 7.25
N VAL A 175 20.00 -1.47 7.95
CA VAL A 175 18.88 -0.71 8.51
C VAL A 175 18.39 0.38 7.57
N PHE A 176 19.31 1.01 6.84
CA PHE A 176 19.04 2.17 5.99
C PHE A 176 19.54 1.95 4.57
N ASN A 177 18.73 2.37 3.61
CA ASN A 177 19.17 2.57 2.23
C ASN A 177 18.45 3.74 1.59
N MET A 178 19.13 4.39 0.66
CA MET A 178 18.58 5.49 -0.14
C MET A 178 18.93 5.28 -1.60
N THR A 179 17.94 5.41 -2.47
CA THR A 179 18.12 5.41 -3.92
C THR A 179 17.96 6.80 -4.47
N PHE A 180 18.78 7.11 -5.44
CA PHE A 180 18.78 8.35 -6.19
C PHE A 180 18.74 8.01 -7.68
N ALA A 181 17.64 8.31 -8.35
CA ALA A 181 17.46 8.14 -9.78
C ALA A 181 17.30 9.52 -10.45
N PRO A 182 18.32 10.00 -11.16
CA PRO A 182 18.25 11.27 -11.88
C PRO A 182 17.41 11.21 -13.15
N GLY A 183 17.03 10.01 -13.59
CA GLY A 183 16.14 9.77 -14.71
C GLY A 183 15.19 8.65 -14.37
N ALA A 184 13.91 8.96 -14.19
CA ALA A 184 12.84 8.02 -14.04
C ALA A 184 11.74 8.31 -15.06
N VAL A 185 10.92 7.30 -15.35
CA VAL A 185 9.71 7.41 -16.16
C VAL A 185 8.56 6.93 -15.30
N ARG A 186 7.50 7.73 -15.18
CA ARG A 186 6.27 7.33 -14.52
C ARG A 186 5.13 7.31 -15.53
N GLN A 187 4.45 6.20 -15.60
CA GLN A 187 3.24 6.02 -16.39
C GLN A 187 2.06 5.99 -15.44
N THR A 188 1.12 6.93 -15.60
CA THR A 188 -0.15 6.95 -14.88
C THR A 188 -1.23 6.42 -15.80
N ILE A 189 -1.89 5.34 -15.40
CA ILE A 189 -2.91 4.62 -16.16
C ILE A 189 -4.26 4.86 -15.49
N VAL A 190 -5.27 5.20 -16.27
CA VAL A 190 -6.69 5.22 -15.89
C VAL A 190 -7.45 4.28 -16.83
N ALA A 191 -7.52 3.01 -16.45
CA ALA A 191 -8.12 1.97 -17.28
C ALA A 191 -9.65 2.04 -17.30
N ASP A 192 -10.27 2.49 -16.20
CA ASP A 192 -11.71 2.66 -16.10
C ASP A 192 -12.11 4.10 -16.46
N LYS A 193 -12.73 4.28 -17.62
CA LYS A 193 -13.16 5.59 -18.12
C LYS A 193 -14.40 6.16 -17.42
N THR A 194 -15.04 5.39 -16.54
CA THR A 194 -16.19 5.84 -15.74
C THR A 194 -15.76 6.53 -14.45
N ILE A 195 -14.47 6.62 -14.19
CA ILE A 195 -13.90 7.35 -13.06
C ILE A 195 -14.28 8.82 -13.14
N ASN A 196 -14.63 9.38 -11.98
CA ASN A 196 -14.85 10.82 -11.84
C ASN A 196 -13.56 11.60 -12.14
N TYR A 197 -13.71 12.72 -12.83
CA TYR A 197 -12.62 13.62 -13.20
C TYR A 197 -12.93 15.06 -12.75
N ASP A 198 -11.91 15.89 -12.69
CA ASP A 198 -11.99 17.28 -12.27
C ASP A 198 -12.67 18.20 -13.34
N ALA A 199 -12.80 19.49 -13.06
CA ALA A 199 -13.36 20.47 -13.98
C ALA A 199 -12.61 20.60 -15.30
N ASN A 200 -11.29 20.24 -15.32
CA ASN A 200 -10.46 20.25 -16.50
C ASN A 200 -10.58 18.94 -17.31
N GLY A 201 -11.30 17.94 -16.80
CA GLY A 201 -11.46 16.64 -17.42
C GLY A 201 -10.33 15.66 -17.10
N LEU A 202 -9.55 15.94 -16.04
CA LEU A 202 -8.41 15.14 -15.64
C LEU A 202 -8.78 14.22 -14.46
N ALA A 203 -8.39 12.96 -14.55
CA ALA A 203 -8.36 12.05 -13.41
C ALA A 203 -6.90 11.60 -13.21
N TYR A 204 -6.33 11.90 -12.05
CA TYR A 204 -4.92 11.60 -11.73
C TYR A 204 -3.94 12.17 -12.79
N GLY A 205 -4.25 13.38 -13.32
CA GLY A 205 -3.48 14.01 -14.38
C GLY A 205 -3.67 13.44 -15.79
N VAL A 206 -4.51 12.41 -15.96
CA VAL A 206 -4.85 11.81 -17.26
C VAL A 206 -6.10 12.47 -17.82
N ASP A 207 -6.06 12.91 -19.07
CA ASP A 207 -7.17 13.58 -19.78
C ASP A 207 -8.24 12.55 -20.23
N VAL A 208 -9.00 12.06 -19.25
CA VAL A 208 -10.04 11.02 -19.48
C VAL A 208 -11.24 11.55 -20.24
N LYS A 209 -11.56 12.85 -20.11
CA LYS A 209 -12.65 13.51 -20.83
C LYS A 209 -12.47 13.42 -22.34
N ASN A 210 -11.22 13.54 -22.82
CA ASN A 210 -10.87 13.41 -24.23
C ASN A 210 -10.48 11.97 -24.61
N GLY A 211 -10.83 10.97 -23.78
CA GLY A 211 -10.68 9.56 -24.08
C GLY A 211 -9.28 9.00 -23.81
N LYS A 212 -8.34 9.77 -23.27
CA LYS A 212 -7.02 9.25 -22.89
C LYS A 212 -7.14 8.32 -21.68
N SER A 213 -6.24 7.36 -21.59
CA SER A 213 -6.13 6.41 -20.48
C SER A 213 -4.71 6.32 -19.93
N LEU A 214 -3.77 7.08 -20.48
CA LEU A 214 -2.35 7.04 -20.12
C LEU A 214 -1.76 8.45 -20.13
N ARG A 215 -0.95 8.76 -19.11
CA ARG A 215 -0.04 9.90 -19.04
C ARG A 215 1.37 9.38 -18.78
N ASN A 216 2.33 9.86 -19.54
CA ASN A 216 3.74 9.58 -19.34
C ASN A 216 4.42 10.83 -18.77
N GLU A 217 5.18 10.65 -17.71
CA GLU A 217 6.07 11.65 -17.13
C GLU A 217 7.50 11.13 -17.26
N VAL A 218 8.32 11.87 -17.99
CA VAL A 218 9.72 11.53 -18.27
C VAL A 218 10.64 12.56 -17.65
N ALA A 219 11.91 12.18 -17.43
CA ALA A 219 12.91 13.03 -16.78
C ALA A 219 12.52 13.41 -15.35
N ILE A 220 12.05 12.47 -14.57
CA ILE A 220 11.70 12.65 -13.16
C ILE A 220 12.92 12.34 -12.30
N LEU A 221 13.22 13.23 -11.37
CA LEU A 221 14.10 12.90 -10.24
C LEU A 221 13.31 12.08 -9.23
N GLN A 222 13.77 10.87 -8.94
CA GLN A 222 13.21 10.04 -7.88
C GLN A 222 14.24 9.84 -6.77
N ILE A 223 13.82 10.09 -5.53
CA ILE A 223 14.58 9.74 -4.32
C ILE A 223 13.69 8.84 -3.47
N VAL A 224 14.21 7.69 -3.04
CA VAL A 224 13.52 6.82 -2.09
C VAL A 224 14.46 6.47 -0.96
N ALA A 225 14.07 6.80 0.27
CA ALA A 225 14.80 6.43 1.49
C ALA A 225 13.99 5.42 2.28
N ASN A 226 14.62 4.33 2.70
CA ASN A 226 14.02 3.29 3.53
C ASN A 226 14.81 3.13 4.83
N TYR A 227 14.08 3.00 5.92
CA TYR A 227 14.60 2.69 7.24
C TYR A 227 13.78 1.53 7.83
N ASN A 228 14.45 0.50 8.37
CA ASN A 228 13.78 -0.63 8.99
C ASN A 228 14.65 -1.13 10.15
N LYS A 229 14.20 -0.93 11.38
CA LYS A 229 14.95 -1.28 12.59
C LYS A 229 14.03 -1.70 13.73
N ASP A 230 14.45 -2.69 14.49
CA ASP A 230 13.89 -2.95 15.81
C ASP A 230 14.42 -1.86 16.77
N ILE A 231 13.54 -0.93 17.14
CA ILE A 231 13.86 0.24 18.00
C ILE A 231 13.80 -0.10 19.48
N ALA A 232 13.09 -1.18 19.83
CA ALA A 232 13.04 -1.77 21.16
C ALA A 232 12.76 -3.28 21.07
N LYS A 233 12.82 -3.99 22.19
CA LYS A 233 12.44 -5.41 22.24
C LYS A 233 10.99 -5.56 21.74
N ASN A 234 10.79 -6.37 20.71
CA ASN A 234 9.50 -6.63 20.07
C ASN A 234 8.86 -5.41 19.35
N VAL A 235 9.57 -4.29 19.19
CA VAL A 235 9.05 -3.10 18.52
C VAL A 235 9.90 -2.79 17.30
N ASN A 236 9.29 -2.89 16.11
CA ASN A 236 9.89 -2.57 14.83
C ASN A 236 9.34 -1.26 14.29
N LEU A 237 10.23 -0.43 13.74
CA LEU A 237 9.89 0.77 12.98
C LEU A 237 10.35 0.61 11.53
N LYS A 238 9.40 0.75 10.59
CA LYS A 238 9.67 0.90 9.16
C LYS A 238 9.26 2.28 8.71
N LEU A 239 10.16 2.96 8.00
CA LEU A 239 9.88 4.22 7.32
C LEU A 239 10.23 4.06 5.84
N ARG A 240 9.42 4.62 4.97
CA ARG A 240 9.71 4.80 3.56
C ARG A 240 9.32 6.22 3.18
N TYR A 241 10.30 6.99 2.74
CA TYR A 241 10.08 8.30 2.16
C TYR A 241 10.35 8.22 0.67
N GLN A 242 9.50 8.85 -0.12
CA GLN A 242 9.59 8.88 -1.57
C GLN A 242 9.33 10.30 -2.05
N LEU A 243 10.23 10.80 -2.87
CA LEU A 243 10.13 12.10 -3.53
C LEU A 243 10.18 11.88 -5.04
N PHE A 244 9.26 12.51 -5.76
CA PHE A 244 9.30 12.66 -7.21
C PHE A 244 9.34 14.14 -7.55
N ALA A 245 10.23 14.52 -8.44
CA ALA A 245 10.31 15.87 -8.96
C ALA A 245 10.40 15.82 -10.48
N ASN A 246 9.46 16.47 -11.15
CA ASN A 246 9.53 16.64 -12.60
C ASN A 246 10.46 17.82 -12.89
N TYR A 247 11.51 17.61 -13.70
CA TYR A 247 12.45 18.67 -14.07
C TYR A 247 11.80 19.83 -14.85
N GLN A 248 10.66 19.56 -15.50
CA GLN A 248 9.92 20.58 -16.26
C GLN A 248 9.02 21.43 -15.36
N ASP A 249 8.64 20.91 -14.19
CA ASP A 249 7.83 21.61 -13.20
C ASP A 249 8.22 21.17 -11.78
N LEU A 250 9.27 21.81 -11.25
CA LEU A 250 9.75 21.55 -9.89
C LEU A 250 8.77 22.00 -8.81
N ALA A 251 7.77 22.82 -9.15
CA ALA A 251 6.72 23.21 -8.20
C ALA A 251 5.74 22.06 -7.93
N ALA A 252 5.55 21.15 -8.88
CA ALA A 252 4.70 19.97 -8.79
C ALA A 252 5.47 18.74 -8.24
N MET A 253 6.23 18.93 -7.16
CA MET A 253 6.89 17.79 -6.48
C MET A 253 5.89 16.96 -5.70
N ASP A 254 5.90 15.65 -5.96
CA ASP A 254 5.14 14.69 -5.17
C ASP A 254 5.99 14.11 -4.06
N SER A 255 5.46 14.03 -2.87
CA SER A 255 6.13 13.37 -1.75
C SER A 255 5.19 12.43 -1.02
N ARG A 256 5.76 11.32 -0.55
CA ARG A 256 5.05 10.31 0.23
C ARG A 256 5.91 9.81 1.37
N LEU A 257 5.34 9.79 2.56
CA LEU A 257 5.90 9.14 3.75
C LEU A 257 4.97 8.02 4.18
N ASP A 258 5.50 6.81 4.25
CA ASP A 258 4.86 5.66 4.89
C ASP A 258 5.65 5.35 6.18
N ALA A 259 4.99 5.35 7.33
CA ALA A 259 5.57 4.98 8.62
C ALA A 259 4.74 3.87 9.24
N LYS A 260 5.41 2.79 9.66
CA LYS A 260 4.77 1.65 10.30
C LYS A 260 5.50 1.26 11.57
N PHE A 261 4.81 1.31 12.69
CA PHE A 261 5.23 0.70 13.95
C PHE A 261 4.54 -0.66 14.11
N THR A 262 5.31 -1.66 14.51
CA THR A 262 4.78 -2.99 14.83
C THR A 262 5.29 -3.39 16.20
N ALA A 263 4.40 -3.58 17.17
CA ALA A 263 4.72 -4.11 18.48
C ALA A 263 4.19 -5.54 18.61
N LYS A 264 5.08 -6.52 18.74
CA LYS A 264 4.72 -7.93 18.93
C LYS A 264 4.41 -8.17 20.42
N ILE A 265 3.16 -8.56 20.69
CA ILE A 265 2.70 -8.96 22.05
C ILE A 265 3.13 -10.40 22.31
N ASN A 266 2.96 -11.28 21.34
CA ASN A 266 3.46 -12.66 21.33
C ASN A 266 3.74 -13.14 19.90
N LYS A 267 3.95 -14.45 19.70
CA LYS A 267 4.28 -15.00 18.36
C LYS A 267 3.16 -14.85 17.31
N TYR A 268 1.92 -14.59 17.74
CA TYR A 268 0.76 -14.46 16.84
C TYR A 268 0.10 -13.10 16.92
N LEU A 269 0.12 -12.44 18.08
CA LEU A 269 -0.59 -11.19 18.34
C LEU A 269 0.36 -10.00 18.26
N SER A 270 -0.02 -8.99 17.50
CA SER A 270 0.71 -7.74 17.36
C SER A 270 -0.22 -6.54 17.35
N THR A 271 0.31 -5.39 17.75
CA THR A 271 -0.29 -4.09 17.53
C THR A 271 0.47 -3.39 16.42
N THR A 272 -0.25 -2.77 15.47
CA THR A 272 0.33 -1.99 14.40
C THR A 272 -0.21 -0.57 14.43
N PHE A 273 0.67 0.39 14.20
CA PHE A 273 0.30 1.77 13.89
C PHE A 273 0.90 2.12 12.53
N ASP A 274 0.03 2.38 11.56
CA ASP A 274 0.39 2.80 10.22
C ASP A 274 0.05 4.29 10.07
N PHE A 275 1.00 5.07 9.55
CA PHE A 275 0.82 6.47 9.21
C PHE A 275 1.29 6.70 7.78
N ILE A 276 0.47 7.36 6.99
CA ILE A 276 0.76 7.73 5.61
C ILE A 276 0.54 9.24 5.47
N ALA A 277 1.52 9.91 4.86
CA ALA A 277 1.38 11.30 4.45
C ALA A 277 1.73 11.41 2.96
N ILE A 278 0.86 12.04 2.18
CA ILE A 278 1.02 12.22 0.74
C ILE A 278 0.81 13.70 0.42
N TYR A 279 1.72 14.27 -0.35
CA TYR A 279 1.51 15.51 -1.08
C TYR A 279 1.67 15.20 -2.56
N ASP A 280 0.62 15.39 -3.33
CA ASP A 280 0.56 15.11 -4.77
C ASP A 280 -0.35 16.18 -5.40
N GLN A 281 0.26 17.07 -6.17
CA GLN A 281 -0.43 18.21 -6.75
C GLN A 281 -1.42 17.79 -7.84
N ASP A 282 -1.15 16.71 -8.54
CA ASP A 282 -2.02 16.18 -9.59
C ASP A 282 -3.29 15.52 -9.01
N GLN A 283 -3.27 15.14 -7.74
CA GLN A 283 -4.45 14.62 -7.03
C GLN A 283 -5.17 15.72 -6.27
N ILE A 284 -4.52 16.29 -5.30
CA ILE A 284 -5.03 17.40 -4.47
C ILE A 284 -3.82 18.18 -3.96
N ALA A 285 -3.72 19.47 -4.27
CA ALA A 285 -2.64 20.37 -3.82
C ALA A 285 -2.69 20.66 -2.30
N ARG A 286 -2.86 19.62 -1.48
CA ARG A 286 -2.89 19.63 -0.01
C ARG A 286 -2.26 18.36 0.55
N LEU A 287 -1.70 18.49 1.76
CA LEU A 287 -1.22 17.32 2.49
C LEU A 287 -2.39 16.40 2.85
N GLN A 288 -2.31 15.16 2.36
CA GLN A 288 -3.26 14.08 2.66
C GLN A 288 -2.62 13.19 3.72
N THR A 289 -3.33 12.90 4.79
CA THR A 289 -2.84 11.99 5.85
C THR A 289 -3.83 10.90 6.14
N ALA A 290 -3.32 9.71 6.40
CA ALA A 290 -4.09 8.58 6.88
C ALA A 290 -3.35 7.91 8.03
N GLN A 291 -4.09 7.49 9.06
CA GLN A 291 -3.53 6.73 10.17
C GLN A 291 -4.44 5.57 10.53
N ASN A 292 -3.84 4.48 10.92
CA ASN A 292 -4.56 3.29 11.34
C ASN A 292 -3.85 2.66 12.54
N LEU A 293 -4.58 2.45 13.62
CA LEU A 293 -4.11 1.72 14.80
C LEU A 293 -4.96 0.45 14.93
N GLY A 294 -4.31 -0.68 15.01
CA GLY A 294 -5.02 -1.94 15.09
C GLY A 294 -4.27 -2.99 15.91
N VAL A 295 -5.05 -3.92 16.47
CA VAL A 295 -4.55 -5.15 17.08
C VAL A 295 -4.96 -6.31 16.19
N GLY A 296 -4.04 -7.21 15.90
CA GLY A 296 -4.33 -8.27 14.96
C GLY A 296 -3.38 -9.46 15.04
N LEU A 297 -3.68 -10.44 14.22
CA LEU A 297 -2.85 -11.62 14.03
C LEU A 297 -1.77 -11.31 12.98
N LEU A 298 -0.53 -11.66 13.32
CA LEU A 298 0.63 -11.57 12.43
C LEU A 298 1.30 -12.93 12.35
N TYR A 299 1.44 -13.45 11.17
CA TYR A 299 2.22 -14.66 10.90
C TYR A 299 3.37 -14.32 9.95
N SER A 300 4.59 -14.72 10.32
CA SER A 300 5.82 -14.45 9.54
C SER A 300 6.63 -15.74 9.37
N PHE A 301 7.12 -16.01 8.16
CA PHE A 301 7.92 -17.20 7.81
C PHE A 301 8.89 -16.92 6.66
#